data_95ae9b7905545f9fd8c225af120c3408
#
_entry.id   95ae9b7905545f9fd8c225af120c3408
#
_cell.length_a   1.000
_cell.length_b   1.000
_cell.length_c   1.000
_cell.angle_alpha   90.00
_cell.angle_beta   90.00
_cell.angle_gamma   90.00
#
_symmetry.space_group_name_H-M   'P 1'
#
loop_
_entity.id
_entity.type
_entity.pdbx_description
1 polymer ?
#
loop_
_entity_poly.entity_id
_entity_poly.type
_entity_poly.pdbx_seq_one_letter_code
_entity_poly.pdbx_strand_id
1 'polypeptide(L)'
;MKKIILFFCCFLAVASVTLNAQEIRPMPADSAYGVVHISVCNLRDEGKFTSGMSTQALLGMPVKVLQYTGWYEIQTPDDYTGWVHRMVITPMSKERYNEWNRAEKIVVTAHYGFTYEKPDEKSQTVSDVVAGNRLKWEGSKGHFYKVSYPDGRQAYISKSISQPETKWRASLKQDVESIIETAYTMIGIPYLWAGTSSKGVDCSGLVRTVLFSVGPYRFMKEALGTHFLKASNSSAS
;
A
#
# COMPACT_ATOMS: atom_id res chain seq x y z
N MET A 1 -6.16 76.69 -27.95
CA MET A 1 -5.45 75.51 -27.39
C MET A 1 -6.51 74.67 -26.61
N LYS A 2 -7.06 73.62 -27.25
CA LYS A 2 -8.05 72.77 -26.63
C LYS A 2 -7.34 71.51 -26.08
N LYS A 3 -7.40 71.29 -24.76
CA LYS A 3 -6.88 70.06 -24.12
C LYS A 3 -7.92 68.94 -24.24
N ILE A 4 -7.56 67.86 -24.94
CA ILE A 4 -8.32 66.65 -25.04
C ILE A 4 -7.94 65.77 -23.83
N ILE A 5 -8.89 65.54 -22.91
CA ILE A 5 -8.74 64.59 -21.78
C ILE A 5 -9.21 63.22 -22.29
N LEU A 6 -8.25 62.30 -22.41
CA LEU A 6 -8.55 60.91 -22.79
C LEU A 6 -8.90 60.10 -21.54
N PHE A 7 -10.14 59.71 -21.42
CA PHE A 7 -10.63 58.79 -20.36
C PHE A 7 -10.27 57.35 -20.71
N PHE A 8 -9.34 56.78 -19.97
CA PHE A 8 -8.97 55.35 -20.11
C PHE A 8 -9.91 54.55 -19.21
N CYS A 9 -10.98 53.95 -19.77
CA CYS A 9 -11.81 52.98 -19.09
C CYS A 9 -11.08 51.64 -19.00
N CYS A 10 -10.49 51.29 -17.84
CA CYS A 10 -10.04 49.93 -17.54
C CYS A 10 -11.24 49.02 -17.32
N PHE A 11 -11.53 48.17 -18.31
CA PHE A 11 -12.45 47.06 -18.15
C PHE A 11 -11.75 45.94 -17.34
N LEU A 12 -12.06 45.84 -16.07
CA LEU A 12 -11.68 44.68 -15.24
C LEU A 12 -12.56 43.51 -15.66
N ALA A 13 -12.03 42.65 -16.53
CA ALA A 13 -12.61 41.34 -16.79
C ALA A 13 -12.41 40.45 -15.56
N VAL A 14 -13.42 40.32 -14.72
CA VAL A 14 -13.44 39.31 -13.65
C VAL A 14 -13.61 37.95 -14.33
N ALA A 15 -12.50 37.26 -14.53
CA ALA A 15 -12.53 35.85 -14.95
C ALA A 15 -13.10 35.04 -13.78
N SER A 16 -14.36 34.64 -13.90
CA SER A 16 -14.99 33.68 -13.02
C SER A 16 -14.26 32.35 -13.15
N VAL A 17 -13.33 32.06 -12.24
CA VAL A 17 -12.76 30.73 -12.09
C VAL A 17 -13.87 29.83 -11.58
N THR A 18 -14.57 29.13 -12.48
CA THR A 18 -15.43 28.04 -12.10
C THR A 18 -14.52 26.95 -11.52
N LEU A 19 -14.52 26.80 -10.20
CA LEU A 19 -14.00 25.59 -9.54
C LEU A 19 -14.83 24.42 -10.11
N ASN A 20 -14.26 23.70 -11.06
CA ASN A 20 -14.80 22.41 -11.45
C ASN A 20 -14.76 21.50 -10.24
N ALA A 21 -15.92 21.32 -9.60
CA ALA A 21 -16.09 20.21 -8.68
C ALA A 21 -15.67 18.96 -9.43
N GLN A 22 -14.62 18.28 -8.95
CA GLN A 22 -14.05 17.12 -9.60
C GLN A 22 -15.13 16.04 -9.64
N GLU A 23 -15.63 15.75 -10.84
CA GLU A 23 -16.74 14.85 -11.04
C GLU A 23 -16.34 13.45 -10.54
N ILE A 24 -17.07 12.94 -9.55
CA ILE A 24 -16.89 11.57 -9.05
C ILE A 24 -17.32 10.65 -10.20
N ARG A 25 -16.32 10.05 -10.87
CA ARG A 25 -16.57 9.07 -11.90
C ARG A 25 -16.52 7.68 -11.30
N PRO A 26 -17.64 6.93 -11.27
CA PRO A 26 -17.57 5.53 -10.91
C PRO A 26 -16.60 4.83 -11.86
N MET A 27 -15.73 3.99 -11.29
CA MET A 27 -14.80 3.20 -12.11
C MET A 27 -15.60 2.24 -13.00
N PRO A 28 -15.23 2.07 -14.28
CA PRO A 28 -15.77 1.00 -15.10
C PRO A 28 -15.62 -0.35 -14.38
N ALA A 29 -16.59 -1.24 -14.52
CA ALA A 29 -16.62 -2.53 -13.81
C ALA A 29 -15.37 -3.41 -14.08
N ASP A 30 -14.72 -3.22 -15.21
CA ASP A 30 -13.46 -3.86 -15.60
C ASP A 30 -12.21 -3.25 -14.95
N SER A 31 -12.33 -2.04 -14.35
CA SER A 31 -11.26 -1.31 -13.66
C SER A 31 -11.43 -1.25 -12.14
N ALA A 32 -12.41 -1.98 -11.59
CA ALA A 32 -12.73 -1.98 -10.14
C ALA A 32 -11.70 -2.74 -9.29
N TYR A 33 -10.50 -2.99 -9.82
CA TYR A 33 -9.44 -3.74 -9.16
C TYR A 33 -8.11 -3.01 -9.29
N GLY A 34 -7.25 -3.21 -8.31
CA GLY A 34 -5.89 -2.67 -8.35
C GLY A 34 -4.94 -3.43 -7.44
N VAL A 35 -3.66 -3.15 -7.60
CA VAL A 35 -2.61 -3.69 -6.73
C VAL A 35 -1.67 -2.56 -6.32
N VAL A 36 -1.33 -2.51 -5.06
CA VAL A 36 -0.36 -1.53 -4.51
C VAL A 36 1.03 -1.81 -5.09
N HIS A 37 1.70 -0.78 -5.63
CA HIS A 37 3.00 -0.94 -6.28
C HIS A 37 4.18 -0.19 -5.61
N ILE A 38 3.94 0.41 -4.44
CA ILE A 38 4.98 0.99 -3.57
C ILE A 38 5.09 0.20 -2.28
N SER A 39 6.24 0.30 -1.60
CA SER A 39 6.54 -0.50 -0.39
C SER A 39 5.48 -0.36 0.70
N VAL A 40 5.06 0.86 1.01
CA VAL A 40 4.00 1.18 1.98
C VAL A 40 3.14 2.30 1.42
N CYS A 41 1.85 2.05 1.33
CA CYS A 41 0.82 2.97 0.86
C CYS A 41 -0.05 3.40 2.05
N ASN A 42 -0.10 4.70 2.34
CA ASN A 42 -0.98 5.25 3.36
C ASN A 42 -2.39 5.44 2.81
N LEU A 43 -3.37 4.80 3.42
CA LEU A 43 -4.78 5.08 3.21
C LEU A 43 -5.18 6.28 4.07
N ARG A 44 -5.89 7.24 3.49
CA ARG A 44 -6.30 8.48 4.13
C ARG A 44 -7.82 8.56 4.24
N ASP A 45 -8.28 9.34 5.19
CA ASP A 45 -9.73 9.54 5.42
C ASP A 45 -10.39 10.29 4.24
N GLU A 46 -9.62 11.17 3.57
CA GLU A 46 -10.07 11.93 2.41
C GLU A 46 -8.99 11.96 1.32
N GLY A 47 -9.36 12.21 0.06
CA GLY A 47 -8.47 12.28 -1.10
C GLY A 47 -7.56 13.52 -1.13
N LYS A 48 -6.84 13.79 -0.05
CA LYS A 48 -5.87 14.89 0.08
C LYS A 48 -4.72 14.53 1.02
N PHE A 49 -3.53 15.09 0.78
CA PHE A 49 -2.31 14.78 1.55
C PHE A 49 -2.37 15.26 3.01
N THR A 50 -3.19 16.26 3.31
CA THR A 50 -3.35 16.82 4.66
C THR A 50 -4.38 16.08 5.52
N SER A 51 -5.09 15.12 4.95
CA SER A 51 -6.06 14.30 5.68
C SER A 51 -5.38 13.33 6.64
N GLY A 52 -6.10 12.89 7.66
CA GLY A 52 -5.68 11.83 8.57
C GLY A 52 -5.33 10.53 7.83
N MET A 53 -4.61 9.67 8.51
CA MET A 53 -4.29 8.32 8.01
C MET A 53 -5.15 7.31 8.76
N SER A 54 -5.84 6.42 8.04
CA SER A 54 -6.71 5.40 8.60
C SER A 54 -6.01 4.03 8.73
N THR A 55 -5.14 3.68 7.79
CA THR A 55 -4.35 2.43 7.80
C THR A 55 -3.27 2.47 6.72
N GLN A 56 -2.53 1.37 6.56
CA GLN A 56 -1.55 1.18 5.48
C GLN A 56 -1.86 -0.07 4.67
N ALA A 57 -1.54 -0.02 3.37
CA ALA A 57 -1.49 -1.17 2.49
C ALA A 57 -0.05 -1.39 1.98
N LEU A 58 0.35 -2.64 1.76
CA LEU A 58 1.70 -3.01 1.40
C LEU A 58 1.82 -3.36 -0.08
N LEU A 59 3.03 -3.24 -0.62
CA LEU A 59 3.38 -3.65 -1.99
C LEU A 59 2.86 -5.07 -2.28
N GLY A 60 2.19 -5.21 -3.42
CA GLY A 60 1.62 -6.47 -3.86
C GLY A 60 0.24 -6.79 -3.27
N MET A 61 -0.28 -5.96 -2.37
CA MET A 61 -1.63 -6.13 -1.81
C MET A 61 -2.68 -5.87 -2.89
N PRO A 62 -3.53 -6.86 -3.20
CA PRO A 62 -4.69 -6.66 -4.07
C PRO A 62 -5.76 -5.86 -3.35
N VAL A 63 -6.40 -4.93 -4.05
CA VAL A 63 -7.45 -4.05 -3.50
C VAL A 63 -8.62 -3.94 -4.48
N LYS A 64 -9.81 -3.64 -3.94
CA LYS A 64 -10.93 -3.17 -4.76
C LYS A 64 -10.84 -1.67 -4.90
N VAL A 65 -11.12 -1.15 -6.09
CA VAL A 65 -11.25 0.28 -6.34
C VAL A 65 -12.73 0.63 -6.34
N LEU A 66 -13.15 1.50 -5.42
CA LEU A 66 -14.54 1.88 -5.21
C LEU A 66 -14.92 3.09 -6.08
N GLN A 67 -14.03 4.08 -6.14
CA GLN A 67 -14.22 5.28 -6.97
C GLN A 67 -12.89 6.00 -7.26
N TYR A 68 -12.94 6.96 -8.19
CA TYR A 68 -11.82 7.78 -8.59
C TYR A 68 -12.21 9.25 -8.76
N THR A 69 -11.49 10.15 -8.07
CA THR A 69 -11.68 11.61 -8.13
C THR A 69 -10.33 12.35 -8.29
N GLY A 70 -9.33 11.72 -8.95
CA GLY A 70 -7.93 12.13 -8.90
C GLY A 70 -7.15 11.39 -7.80
N TRP A 71 -7.86 10.89 -6.79
CA TRP A 71 -7.45 9.88 -5.83
C TRP A 71 -8.34 8.64 -6.01
N TYR A 72 -7.84 7.49 -5.65
CA TYR A 72 -8.63 6.27 -5.58
C TYR A 72 -9.16 6.09 -4.16
N GLU A 73 -10.46 5.87 -4.01
CA GLU A 73 -10.99 5.21 -2.82
C GLU A 73 -10.88 3.71 -3.02
N ILE A 74 -10.24 3.03 -2.08
CA ILE A 74 -9.98 1.59 -2.17
C ILE A 74 -10.51 0.86 -0.95
N GLN A 75 -10.77 -0.44 -1.12
CA GLN A 75 -11.03 -1.38 -0.05
C GLN A 75 -9.93 -2.43 -0.03
N THR A 76 -9.29 -2.59 1.12
CA THR A 76 -8.29 -3.63 1.38
C THR A 76 -8.95 -4.99 1.64
N PRO A 77 -8.22 -6.12 1.58
CA PRO A 77 -8.78 -7.45 1.84
C PRO A 77 -9.37 -7.64 3.25
N ASP A 78 -8.98 -6.81 4.19
CA ASP A 78 -9.46 -6.77 5.58
C ASP A 78 -10.57 -5.74 5.80
N ASP A 79 -11.23 -5.33 4.72
CA ASP A 79 -12.40 -4.47 4.66
C ASP A 79 -12.17 -3.00 5.10
N TYR A 80 -10.91 -2.56 5.32
CA TYR A 80 -10.63 -1.15 5.49
C TYR A 80 -10.84 -0.40 4.19
N THR A 81 -11.49 0.75 4.26
CA THR A 81 -11.62 1.69 3.15
C THR A 81 -10.78 2.93 3.41
N GLY A 82 -10.37 3.59 2.35
CA GLY A 82 -9.65 4.86 2.44
C GLY A 82 -9.12 5.32 1.08
N TRP A 83 -8.65 6.55 1.07
CA TRP A 83 -8.19 7.24 -0.11
C TRP A 83 -6.69 7.11 -0.29
N VAL A 84 -6.27 6.78 -1.51
CA VAL A 84 -4.86 6.69 -1.89
C VAL A 84 -4.59 7.54 -3.12
N HIS A 85 -3.39 8.11 -3.20
CA HIS A 85 -3.00 8.85 -4.39
C HIS A 85 -2.87 7.93 -5.60
N ARG A 86 -3.27 8.42 -6.78
CA ARG A 86 -3.27 7.62 -8.04
C ARG A 86 -1.92 7.00 -8.41
N MET A 87 -0.81 7.56 -7.90
CA MET A 87 0.56 7.09 -8.19
C MET A 87 1.02 5.91 -7.33
N VAL A 88 0.18 5.31 -6.51
CA VAL A 88 0.58 4.22 -5.60
C VAL A 88 -0.14 2.91 -5.88
N ILE A 89 -1.13 2.94 -6.78
CA ILE A 89 -1.94 1.79 -7.21
C ILE A 89 -1.76 1.59 -8.72
N THR A 90 -1.63 0.35 -9.12
CA THR A 90 -1.77 -0.06 -10.52
C THR A 90 -3.19 -0.57 -10.74
N PRO A 91 -4.06 0.17 -11.42
CA PRO A 91 -5.38 -0.34 -11.82
C PRO A 91 -5.23 -1.54 -12.75
N MET A 92 -6.12 -2.51 -12.61
CA MET A 92 -6.08 -3.76 -13.38
C MET A 92 -7.49 -4.15 -13.82
N SER A 93 -7.59 -4.77 -15.01
CA SER A 93 -8.78 -5.53 -15.38
C SER A 93 -8.94 -6.73 -14.44
N LYS A 94 -10.13 -7.29 -14.37
CA LYS A 94 -10.41 -8.48 -13.54
C LYS A 94 -9.49 -9.66 -13.88
N GLU A 95 -9.18 -9.84 -15.15
CA GLU A 95 -8.30 -10.90 -15.65
C GLU A 95 -6.87 -10.73 -15.10
N ARG A 96 -6.26 -9.54 -15.28
CA ARG A 96 -4.92 -9.22 -14.77
C ARG A 96 -4.85 -9.28 -13.24
N TYR A 97 -5.89 -8.83 -12.55
CA TYR A 97 -6.01 -8.95 -11.10
C TYR A 97 -6.02 -10.42 -10.65
N ASN A 98 -6.78 -11.27 -11.35
CA ASN A 98 -6.82 -12.71 -11.07
C ASN A 98 -5.49 -13.40 -11.40
N GLU A 99 -4.81 -12.99 -12.47
CA GLU A 99 -3.45 -13.46 -12.80
C GLU A 99 -2.46 -13.07 -11.71
N TRP A 100 -2.49 -11.81 -11.29
CA TRP A 100 -1.66 -11.35 -10.17
C TRP A 100 -1.89 -12.20 -8.92
N ASN A 101 -3.13 -12.43 -8.53
CA ASN A 101 -3.45 -13.17 -7.32
C ASN A 101 -3.01 -14.65 -7.38
N ARG A 102 -3.09 -15.28 -8.57
CA ARG A 102 -2.67 -16.68 -8.79
C ARG A 102 -1.16 -16.85 -8.96
N ALA A 103 -0.47 -15.81 -9.39
CA ALA A 103 0.97 -15.90 -9.63
C ALA A 103 1.71 -16.18 -8.32
N GLU A 104 2.76 -16.98 -8.40
CA GLU A 104 3.66 -17.24 -7.29
C GLU A 104 4.39 -15.97 -6.87
N LYS A 105 4.58 -15.76 -5.57
CA LYS A 105 5.16 -14.54 -5.01
C LYS A 105 6.44 -14.82 -4.24
N ILE A 106 7.31 -13.83 -4.26
CA ILE A 106 8.37 -13.66 -3.28
C ILE A 106 7.85 -12.70 -2.22
N VAL A 107 7.91 -13.12 -0.96
CA VAL A 107 7.59 -12.29 0.22
C VAL A 107 8.88 -11.76 0.83
N VAL A 108 8.87 -10.49 1.20
CA VAL A 108 9.94 -9.86 1.97
C VAL A 108 9.79 -10.21 3.44
N THR A 109 10.84 -10.71 4.06
CA THR A 109 10.87 -11.15 5.47
C THR A 109 11.69 -10.23 6.37
N ALA A 110 12.61 -9.45 5.80
CA ALA A 110 13.36 -8.44 6.55
C ALA A 110 12.51 -7.18 6.79
N HIS A 111 12.76 -6.50 7.91
CA HIS A 111 12.07 -5.24 8.25
C HIS A 111 12.21 -4.18 7.17
N TYR A 112 13.38 -4.10 6.53
CA TYR A 112 13.70 -3.14 5.50
C TYR A 112 14.76 -3.67 4.54
N GLY A 113 14.68 -3.29 3.27
CA GLY A 113 15.65 -3.62 2.24
C GLY A 113 15.35 -2.94 0.93
N PHE A 114 16.02 -3.40 -0.14
CA PHE A 114 15.89 -2.85 -1.48
C PHE A 114 15.76 -3.95 -2.53
N THR A 115 15.18 -3.58 -3.65
CA THR A 115 15.30 -4.32 -4.91
C THR A 115 16.23 -3.57 -5.86
N TYR A 116 16.86 -4.28 -6.78
CA TYR A 116 17.95 -3.79 -7.62
C TYR A 116 17.69 -4.07 -9.10
N GLU A 117 18.26 -3.25 -10.00
CA GLU A 117 18.16 -3.45 -11.46
C GLU A 117 18.91 -4.71 -11.92
N LYS A 118 19.97 -5.11 -11.21
CA LYS A 118 20.79 -6.27 -11.51
C LYS A 118 20.87 -7.15 -10.26
N PRO A 119 21.24 -8.44 -10.39
CA PRO A 119 21.43 -9.34 -9.26
C PRO A 119 22.74 -9.02 -8.51
N ASP A 120 22.88 -7.79 -8.05
CA ASP A 120 24.01 -7.22 -7.35
C ASP A 120 23.53 -6.07 -6.48
N GLU A 121 23.79 -6.11 -5.16
CA GLU A 121 23.41 -5.09 -4.20
C GLU A 121 24.12 -3.74 -4.42
N LYS A 122 25.16 -3.71 -5.23
CA LYS A 122 25.86 -2.48 -5.64
C LYS A 122 25.24 -1.82 -6.88
N SER A 123 24.29 -2.49 -7.55
CA SER A 123 23.61 -1.91 -8.70
C SER A 123 22.55 -0.88 -8.25
N GLN A 124 22.03 -0.13 -9.22
CA GLN A 124 20.99 0.86 -8.98
C GLN A 124 19.77 0.20 -8.30
N THR A 125 19.27 0.82 -7.23
CA THR A 125 18.03 0.42 -6.56
C THR A 125 16.81 0.76 -7.42
N VAL A 126 15.83 -0.15 -7.45
CA VAL A 126 14.53 0.07 -8.11
C VAL A 126 13.51 0.62 -7.12
N SER A 127 13.47 0.06 -5.92
CA SER A 127 12.60 0.51 -4.83
C SER A 127 13.09 -0.02 -3.50
N ASP A 128 12.69 0.63 -2.42
CA ASP A 128 12.72 0.05 -1.09
C ASP A 128 11.62 -1.02 -0.93
N VAL A 129 11.80 -1.90 0.04
CA VAL A 129 10.84 -2.93 0.43
C VAL A 129 10.83 -3.12 1.94
N VAL A 130 9.69 -3.57 2.47
CA VAL A 130 9.50 -3.86 3.89
C VAL A 130 8.90 -5.25 4.10
N ALA A 131 8.98 -5.77 5.33
CA ALA A 131 8.36 -7.04 5.70
C ALA A 131 6.89 -7.12 5.25
N GLY A 132 6.50 -8.24 4.66
CA GLY A 132 5.15 -8.46 4.11
C GLY A 132 4.93 -7.94 2.69
N ASN A 133 5.88 -7.22 2.09
CA ASN A 133 5.82 -6.88 0.67
C ASN A 133 5.86 -8.15 -0.19
N ARG A 134 5.08 -8.18 -1.27
CA ARG A 134 4.94 -9.32 -2.17
C ARG A 134 5.17 -8.91 -3.62
N LEU A 135 6.04 -9.63 -4.29
CA LEU A 135 6.41 -9.40 -5.68
C LEU A 135 6.21 -10.68 -6.48
N LYS A 136 5.79 -10.58 -7.74
CA LYS A 136 5.64 -11.75 -8.60
C LYS A 136 7.00 -12.38 -8.85
N TRP A 137 7.13 -13.70 -8.65
CA TRP A 137 8.36 -14.44 -8.90
C TRP A 137 8.50 -14.76 -10.37
N GLU A 138 9.62 -14.36 -10.97
CA GLU A 138 9.93 -14.57 -12.39
C GLU A 138 11.14 -15.52 -12.60
N GLY A 139 11.78 -15.94 -11.50
CA GLY A 139 12.95 -16.83 -11.56
C GLY A 139 14.01 -16.49 -10.53
N SER A 140 15.20 -17.07 -10.69
CA SER A 140 16.34 -16.87 -9.79
C SER A 140 17.64 -16.69 -10.55
N LYS A 141 18.54 -15.87 -10.00
CA LYS A 141 19.91 -15.72 -10.50
C LYS A 141 20.89 -15.60 -9.34
N GLY A 142 21.68 -16.63 -9.10
CA GLY A 142 22.60 -16.69 -7.95
C GLY A 142 21.86 -16.52 -6.62
N HIS A 143 22.28 -15.54 -5.84
CA HIS A 143 21.69 -15.20 -4.53
C HIS A 143 20.47 -14.27 -4.61
N PHE A 144 19.89 -14.09 -5.80
CA PHE A 144 18.74 -13.21 -6.01
C PHE A 144 17.56 -13.95 -6.61
N TYR A 145 16.35 -13.47 -6.28
CA TYR A 145 15.14 -13.74 -7.05
C TYR A 145 14.94 -12.63 -8.08
N LYS A 146 14.57 -13.00 -9.33
CA LYS A 146 14.04 -12.07 -10.31
C LYS A 146 12.56 -11.91 -10.05
N VAL A 147 12.09 -10.67 -9.97
CA VAL A 147 10.72 -10.33 -9.59
C VAL A 147 10.12 -9.25 -10.48
N SER A 148 8.78 -9.23 -10.58
CA SER A 148 8.03 -8.18 -11.25
C SER A 148 7.10 -7.46 -10.27
N TYR A 149 7.02 -6.15 -10.42
CA TYR A 149 6.09 -5.26 -9.74
C TYR A 149 4.72 -5.26 -10.41
N PRO A 150 3.65 -4.85 -9.71
CA PRO A 150 2.31 -4.71 -10.30
C PRO A 150 2.27 -3.78 -11.51
N ASP A 151 3.12 -2.75 -11.53
CA ASP A 151 3.23 -1.73 -12.58
C ASP A 151 4.11 -2.15 -13.77
N GLY A 152 4.65 -3.39 -13.74
CA GLY A 152 5.46 -3.96 -14.81
C GLY A 152 6.97 -3.75 -14.65
N ARG A 153 7.44 -2.96 -13.68
CA ARG A 153 8.88 -2.88 -13.38
C ARG A 153 9.41 -4.27 -13.02
N GLN A 154 10.64 -4.56 -13.45
CA GLN A 154 11.37 -5.76 -13.07
C GLN A 154 12.53 -5.41 -12.17
N ALA A 155 12.87 -6.32 -11.26
CA ALA A 155 13.97 -6.13 -10.33
C ALA A 155 14.53 -7.47 -9.84
N TYR A 156 15.58 -7.37 -9.05
CA TYR A 156 16.19 -8.48 -8.32
C TYR A 156 16.14 -8.17 -6.83
N ILE A 157 15.79 -9.17 -6.01
CA ILE A 157 15.77 -9.08 -4.55
C ILE A 157 16.64 -10.18 -3.95
N SER A 158 17.43 -9.83 -2.93
CA SER A 158 18.31 -10.77 -2.24
C SER A 158 17.52 -11.87 -1.52
N LYS A 159 17.98 -13.11 -1.65
CA LYS A 159 17.45 -14.28 -0.92
C LYS A 159 17.67 -14.20 0.58
N SER A 160 18.58 -13.32 1.05
CA SER A 160 18.83 -13.08 2.47
C SER A 160 17.69 -12.34 3.17
N ILE A 161 16.88 -11.57 2.42
CA ILE A 161 15.80 -10.73 2.95
C ILE A 161 14.41 -11.14 2.44
N SER A 162 14.34 -12.20 1.66
CA SER A 162 13.08 -12.62 1.01
C SER A 162 13.07 -14.12 0.71
N GLN A 163 11.89 -14.68 0.51
CA GLN A 163 11.72 -16.07 0.13
C GLN A 163 10.40 -16.30 -0.62
N PRO A 164 10.22 -17.46 -1.31
CA PRO A 164 8.94 -17.83 -1.88
C PRO A 164 7.83 -17.82 -0.82
N GLU A 165 6.68 -17.18 -1.13
CA GLU A 165 5.57 -17.03 -0.19
C GLU A 165 5.02 -18.39 0.28
N THR A 166 4.96 -19.37 -0.60
CA THR A 166 4.55 -20.75 -0.28
C THR A 166 5.46 -21.39 0.78
N LYS A 167 6.78 -21.21 0.64
CA LYS A 167 7.76 -21.69 1.62
C LYS A 167 7.65 -20.95 2.94
N TRP A 168 7.51 -19.64 2.89
CA TRP A 168 7.33 -18.80 4.08
C TRP A 168 6.09 -19.23 4.86
N ARG A 169 4.94 -19.36 4.19
CA ARG A 169 3.69 -19.79 4.86
C ARG A 169 3.80 -21.17 5.50
N ALA A 170 4.50 -22.10 4.85
CA ALA A 170 4.73 -23.44 5.39
C ALA A 170 5.67 -23.45 6.61
N SER A 171 6.50 -22.42 6.79
CA SER A 171 7.41 -22.29 7.94
C SER A 171 6.82 -21.54 9.13
N LEU A 172 5.63 -20.93 8.99
CA LEU A 172 4.99 -20.19 10.07
C LEU A 172 4.54 -21.11 11.19
N LYS A 173 4.91 -20.74 12.41
CA LYS A 173 4.47 -21.41 13.63
C LYS A 173 3.41 -20.56 14.32
N GLN A 174 2.28 -21.17 14.68
CA GLN A 174 1.15 -20.50 15.33
C GLN A 174 1.15 -20.78 16.83
N ASP A 175 2.29 -20.64 17.46
CA ASP A 175 2.47 -20.82 18.91
C ASP A 175 2.77 -19.47 19.59
N VAL A 176 2.63 -19.44 20.90
CA VAL A 176 2.80 -18.25 21.73
C VAL A 176 4.25 -17.74 21.66
N GLU A 177 5.21 -18.65 21.63
CA GLU A 177 6.63 -18.35 21.55
C GLU A 177 6.95 -17.57 20.27
N SER A 178 6.46 -18.02 19.12
CA SER A 178 6.65 -17.36 17.82
C SER A 178 5.99 -15.99 17.75
N ILE A 179 4.83 -15.80 18.39
CA ILE A 179 4.16 -14.50 18.53
C ILE A 179 5.05 -13.55 19.33
N ILE A 180 5.56 -14.00 20.48
CA ILE A 180 6.42 -13.20 21.37
C ILE A 180 7.74 -12.87 20.67
N GLU A 181 8.41 -13.86 20.05
CA GLU A 181 9.65 -13.65 19.30
C GLU A 181 9.45 -12.62 18.19
N THR A 182 8.37 -12.73 17.42
CA THR A 182 8.04 -11.75 16.37
C THR A 182 7.80 -10.37 16.96
N ALA A 183 7.07 -10.26 18.07
CA ALA A 183 6.86 -8.98 18.75
C ALA A 183 8.17 -8.33 19.19
N TYR A 184 9.11 -9.12 19.72
CA TYR A 184 10.45 -8.62 20.08
C TYR A 184 11.23 -8.07 18.88
N THR A 185 11.06 -8.63 17.70
CA THR A 185 11.73 -8.08 16.50
C THR A 185 11.22 -6.69 16.13
N MET A 186 10.04 -6.29 16.61
CA MET A 186 9.46 -4.96 16.36
C MET A 186 9.94 -3.88 17.34
N ILE A 187 10.76 -4.22 18.34
CA ILE A 187 11.34 -3.24 19.26
C ILE A 187 12.23 -2.26 18.49
N GLY A 188 12.03 -0.96 18.75
CA GLY A 188 12.77 0.11 18.06
C GLY A 188 12.06 0.65 16.81
N ILE A 189 10.99 0.02 16.35
CA ILE A 189 10.17 0.58 15.28
C ILE A 189 9.39 1.78 15.84
N PRO A 190 9.42 2.96 15.18
CA PRO A 190 8.79 4.17 15.70
C PRO A 190 7.26 4.03 15.72
N TYR A 191 6.65 4.75 16.68
CA TYR A 191 5.20 4.91 16.71
C TYR A 191 4.73 5.77 15.52
N LEU A 192 3.76 5.26 14.78
CA LEU A 192 3.09 5.97 13.71
C LEU A 192 1.59 5.70 13.81
N TRP A 193 0.78 6.75 13.98
CA TRP A 193 -0.68 6.61 13.99
C TRP A 193 -1.18 5.91 12.74
N ALA A 194 -2.04 4.89 12.88
CA ALA A 194 -2.53 4.02 11.81
C ALA A 194 -1.43 3.28 11.02
N GLY A 195 -0.19 3.24 11.52
CA GLY A 195 0.92 2.52 10.92
C GLY A 195 0.79 1.02 11.12
N THR A 196 1.05 0.24 10.06
CA THR A 196 0.97 -1.23 10.05
C THR A 196 2.15 -1.86 9.31
N SER A 197 3.30 -1.22 9.36
CA SER A 197 4.52 -1.67 8.67
C SER A 197 5.77 -1.46 9.53
N SER A 198 6.88 -2.06 9.14
CA SER A 198 8.17 -1.84 9.81
C SER A 198 8.73 -0.42 9.66
N LYS A 199 8.06 0.48 8.93
CA LYS A 199 8.37 1.92 8.92
C LYS A 199 7.73 2.69 10.07
N GLY A 200 6.76 2.10 10.75
CA GLY A 200 6.06 2.64 11.90
C GLY A 200 4.77 1.89 12.16
N VAL A 201 4.45 1.70 13.44
CA VAL A 201 3.25 1.00 13.90
C VAL A 201 2.55 1.79 15.00
N ASP A 202 1.22 1.69 15.06
CA ASP A 202 0.47 2.01 16.28
C ASP A 202 0.22 0.74 17.12
N CYS A 203 -0.52 0.85 18.20
CA CYS A 203 -0.82 -0.27 19.09
C CYS A 203 -1.54 -1.43 18.35
N SER A 204 -2.53 -1.13 17.54
CA SER A 204 -3.28 -2.13 16.75
C SER A 204 -2.48 -2.65 15.57
N GLY A 205 -1.72 -1.78 14.92
CA GLY A 205 -0.82 -2.12 13.82
C GLY A 205 0.32 -3.04 14.24
N LEU A 206 0.87 -2.87 15.45
CA LEU A 206 1.85 -3.81 16.02
C LEU A 206 1.24 -5.22 16.13
N VAL A 207 0.08 -5.35 16.77
CA VAL A 207 -0.61 -6.63 16.92
C VAL A 207 -0.91 -7.26 15.56
N ARG A 208 -1.41 -6.46 14.62
CA ARG A 208 -1.70 -6.91 13.25
C ARG A 208 -0.46 -7.41 12.53
N THR A 209 0.65 -6.68 12.62
CA THR A 209 1.91 -7.05 11.95
C THR A 209 2.49 -8.33 12.53
N VAL A 210 2.49 -8.47 13.86
CA VAL A 210 2.96 -9.67 14.55
C VAL A 210 2.13 -10.89 14.17
N LEU A 211 0.80 -10.79 14.24
CA LEU A 211 -0.09 -11.92 13.90
C LEU A 211 -0.03 -12.29 12.42
N PHE A 212 0.16 -11.32 11.51
CA PHE A 212 0.39 -11.61 10.09
C PHE A 212 1.66 -12.43 9.86
N SER A 213 2.71 -12.16 10.65
CA SER A 213 4.01 -12.82 10.52
C SER A 213 4.05 -14.25 11.09
N VAL A 214 3.06 -14.66 11.88
CA VAL A 214 2.97 -16.00 12.47
C VAL A 214 1.81 -16.84 11.92
N GLY A 215 0.90 -16.25 11.14
CA GLY A 215 -0.22 -17.00 10.59
C GLY A 215 -0.97 -16.30 9.45
N PRO A 216 -1.85 -17.03 8.74
CA PRO A 216 -2.70 -16.43 7.72
C PRO A 216 -3.71 -15.47 8.37
N TYR A 217 -4.09 -14.43 7.63
CA TYR A 217 -5.08 -13.40 8.03
C TYR A 217 -6.37 -13.97 8.65
N ARG A 218 -6.78 -15.17 8.22
CA ARG A 218 -7.92 -15.89 8.78
C ARG A 218 -7.78 -16.15 10.28
N PHE A 219 -6.55 -16.46 10.74
CA PHE A 219 -6.26 -16.65 12.17
C PHE A 219 -6.47 -15.37 12.98
N MET A 220 -6.12 -14.21 12.44
CA MET A 220 -6.40 -12.91 13.08
C MET A 220 -7.89 -12.67 13.28
N LYS A 221 -8.70 -12.98 12.28
CA LYS A 221 -10.16 -12.80 12.34
C LYS A 221 -10.80 -13.75 13.36
N GLU A 222 -10.28 -14.95 13.49
CA GLU A 222 -10.75 -15.97 14.44
C GLU A 222 -10.21 -15.76 15.86
N ALA A 223 -8.93 -15.40 16.01
CA ALA A 223 -8.29 -15.22 17.32
C ALA A 223 -8.66 -13.92 18.03
N LEU A 224 -8.87 -12.83 17.29
CA LEU A 224 -9.25 -11.54 17.86
C LEU A 224 -10.76 -11.34 17.99
N GLY A 225 -11.56 -12.24 17.40
CA GLY A 225 -13.02 -12.14 17.36
C GLY A 225 -13.50 -10.88 16.60
N THR A 226 -14.72 -10.91 16.11
CA THR A 226 -15.34 -9.76 15.42
C THR A 226 -15.54 -8.54 16.33
N HIS A 227 -15.38 -8.67 17.64
CA HIS A 227 -15.57 -7.63 18.64
C HIS A 227 -14.38 -6.65 18.74
N PHE A 228 -13.14 -7.11 18.59
CA PHE A 228 -11.96 -6.25 18.71
C PHE A 228 -11.80 -5.29 17.50
N LEU A 229 -12.19 -5.76 16.32
CA LEU A 229 -12.17 -4.94 15.10
C LEU A 229 -13.29 -3.88 15.09
N LYS A 230 -14.41 -4.11 15.82
CA LYS A 230 -15.48 -3.11 15.99
C LYS A 230 -15.17 -2.05 17.02
N ALA A 231 -14.39 -2.35 18.05
CA ALA A 231 -14.05 -1.41 19.11
C ALA A 231 -13.11 -0.28 18.62
N SER A 232 -12.22 -0.56 17.65
CA SER A 232 -11.33 0.46 17.06
C SER A 232 -12.08 1.49 16.19
N ASN A 233 -13.26 1.14 15.67
CA ASN A 233 -14.08 2.05 14.86
C ASN A 233 -15.07 2.89 15.69
N SER A 234 -15.31 2.56 16.98
CA SER A 234 -16.26 3.27 17.82
C SER A 234 -15.63 4.35 18.72
N SER A 235 -14.30 4.45 18.76
CA SER A 235 -13.57 5.48 19.53
C SER A 235 -13.15 6.69 18.70
N ALA A 236 -13.59 6.79 17.44
CA ALA A 236 -13.31 7.89 16.52
C ALA A 236 -14.56 8.72 16.15
N SER A 237 -15.60 8.74 17.04
CA SER A 237 -16.76 9.63 16.94
C SER A 237 -16.76 10.66 18.05
#